data_2ed645c249bec01afb3e802859b022a5
#
_entry.id   2ed645c249bec01afb3e802859b022a5
#
_cell.length_a   1.000
_cell.length_b   1.000
_cell.length_c   1.000
_cell.angle_alpha   90.00
_cell.angle_beta   90.00
_cell.angle_gamma   90.00
#
_symmetry.space_group_name_H-M   'P 1'
#
loop_
_entity.id
_entity.type
_entity.pdbx_description
1 polymer ?
#
loop_
_entity_poly.entity_id
_entity_poly.type
_entity_poly.pdbx_seq_one_letter_code
_entity_poly.pdbx_strand_id
1 'polypeptide(L)'
;MDTKKLFKHIPWVILGIIGAFCLSVVALRRGEHVSALWIVVASVSVYLVAYRYYSLYIAQKVMKLDPTRSTPAVINNDGLNYVPTNRYVLFGHHFAAIAGAGPLVGPVLAAQMGYLPGTLWLLAGVVLAGAVQDFMVLFISSRRNGASLGEMVKQEMGPVPGSIALFGCFLIMIIILAVLALIVVKALAESPWGVFTVCSTVPIALFMGIYMRFLRPGRVGEVSVIGIVLLVASIYFGGVIAHDPYWGPALTFKDTTITFTLIGYAFISALLPVWLILAPRDYLATFLKIGVIVGLALGIVILNPDLKMPAVTQYIDGTGPLWKGALFPFLFITIACGAVSGFHALIASGTTPKLLANETDARFIGYGAMLMESFVAVMALVAASIIEPGLYFAMNTPPAGLGITMPNLHEMGGENAALIAAQYPTAKVDYRIEDTYSNISNAIGEDRRAIDLMFAAMESLGITPKPTPMRGGTDGAALSAKGLLTPNFFTGAHNFHSKFEFLPLSSFEASYKTALQICLLAAR
;
A
#
# COMPACT_ATOMS: atom_id res chain seq x y z
N MET A 1 -41.30 27.84 10.91
CA MET A 1 -40.29 26.89 10.37
C MET A 1 -41.01 26.01 9.34
N ASP A 2 -40.58 26.02 8.11
CA ASP A 2 -41.31 25.37 7.01
C ASP A 2 -41.23 23.83 7.20
N THR A 3 -42.34 23.22 7.51
CA THR A 3 -42.44 21.77 7.81
C THR A 3 -41.88 20.90 6.68
N LYS A 4 -42.04 21.31 5.43
CA LYS A 4 -41.45 20.65 4.26
C LYS A 4 -39.90 20.64 4.29
N LYS A 5 -39.26 21.67 4.85
CA LYS A 5 -37.81 21.71 5.01
C LYS A 5 -37.36 20.74 6.13
N LEU A 6 -38.12 20.59 7.18
CA LEU A 6 -37.82 19.68 8.29
C LEU A 6 -37.87 18.21 7.83
N PHE A 7 -38.89 17.82 7.07
CA PHE A 7 -39.02 16.45 6.53
C PHE A 7 -37.84 16.02 5.67
N LYS A 8 -37.19 16.95 4.98
CA LYS A 8 -35.99 16.67 4.15
C LYS A 8 -34.75 16.25 4.95
N HIS A 9 -34.73 16.56 6.25
CA HIS A 9 -33.59 16.21 7.13
C HIS A 9 -33.83 14.92 7.92
N ILE A 10 -35.06 14.40 8.02
CA ILE A 10 -35.40 13.19 8.77
C ILE A 10 -34.56 11.96 8.36
N PRO A 11 -34.37 11.62 7.04
CA PRO A 11 -33.57 10.47 6.65
C PRO A 11 -32.11 10.58 7.13
N TRP A 12 -31.59 11.79 7.17
CA TRP A 12 -30.21 12.06 7.62
C TRP A 12 -30.05 11.93 9.14
N VAL A 13 -31.06 12.33 9.89
CA VAL A 13 -31.10 12.15 11.35
C VAL A 13 -31.16 10.66 11.67
N ILE A 14 -32.01 9.90 10.97
CA ILE A 14 -32.10 8.43 11.12
C ILE A 14 -30.74 7.80 10.79
N LEU A 15 -30.12 8.18 9.68
CA LEU A 15 -28.80 7.68 9.30
C LEU A 15 -27.73 8.01 10.34
N GLY A 16 -27.76 9.23 10.91
CA GLY A 16 -26.88 9.63 12.01
C GLY A 16 -27.07 8.78 13.27
N ILE A 17 -28.31 8.48 13.64
CA ILE A 17 -28.64 7.61 14.78
C ILE A 17 -28.15 6.18 14.54
N ILE A 18 -28.38 5.64 13.34
CA ILE A 18 -27.89 4.31 12.95
C ILE A 18 -26.35 4.26 13.04
N GLY A 19 -25.66 5.26 12.49
CA GLY A 19 -24.22 5.35 12.56
C GLY A 19 -23.68 5.44 13.99
N ALA A 20 -24.30 6.25 14.84
CA ALA A 20 -23.94 6.38 16.24
C ALA A 20 -24.18 5.07 17.01
N PHE A 21 -25.30 4.40 16.76
CA PHE A 21 -25.59 3.09 17.35
C PHE A 21 -24.57 2.03 16.95
N CYS A 22 -24.29 1.90 15.64
CA CYS A 22 -23.28 0.95 15.14
C CYS A 22 -21.90 1.22 15.75
N LEU A 23 -21.47 2.50 15.81
CA LEU A 23 -20.19 2.86 16.41
C LEU A 23 -20.15 2.58 17.91
N SER A 24 -21.27 2.79 18.61
CA SER A 24 -21.39 2.46 20.04
C SER A 24 -21.26 0.96 20.28
N VAL A 25 -21.86 0.11 19.42
CA VAL A 25 -21.69 -1.35 19.49
C VAL A 25 -20.21 -1.73 19.34
N VAL A 26 -19.52 -1.17 18.34
CA VAL A 26 -18.09 -1.44 18.10
C VAL A 26 -17.22 -1.02 19.29
N ALA A 27 -17.53 0.12 19.92
CA ALA A 27 -16.73 0.70 21.00
C ALA A 27 -17.00 0.06 22.37
N LEU A 28 -18.22 -0.36 22.65
CA LEU A 28 -18.67 -0.77 23.99
C LEU A 28 -18.66 -2.28 24.21
N ARG A 29 -18.83 -3.08 23.16
CA ARG A 29 -18.79 -4.55 23.27
C ARG A 29 -17.35 -5.05 23.38
N ARG A 30 -16.87 -5.15 24.62
CA ARG A 30 -15.56 -5.70 24.95
C ARG A 30 -15.70 -7.19 25.30
N GLY A 31 -15.00 -8.06 24.55
CA GLY A 31 -14.97 -9.50 24.83
C GLY A 31 -16.12 -10.31 24.25
N GLU A 32 -17.05 -9.70 23.51
CA GLU A 32 -18.09 -10.39 22.74
C GLU A 32 -17.77 -10.38 21.25
N HIS A 33 -18.38 -11.30 20.49
CA HIS A 33 -18.27 -11.32 19.03
C HIS A 33 -18.89 -10.06 18.42
N VAL A 34 -18.07 -9.28 17.74
CA VAL A 34 -18.47 -8.05 17.04
C VAL A 34 -18.45 -8.33 15.55
N SER A 35 -19.59 -8.21 14.90
CA SER A 35 -19.65 -8.34 13.44
C SER A 35 -18.99 -7.16 12.74
N ALA A 36 -18.26 -7.47 11.66
CA ALA A 36 -17.66 -6.48 10.76
C ALA A 36 -18.69 -5.51 10.15
N LEU A 37 -19.95 -5.94 10.05
CA LEU A 37 -21.05 -5.13 9.53
C LEU A 37 -21.21 -3.80 10.28
N TRP A 38 -21.00 -3.79 11.60
CA TRP A 38 -21.14 -2.57 12.41
C TRP A 38 -20.15 -1.49 11.99
N ILE A 39 -18.89 -1.87 11.69
CA ILE A 39 -17.86 -0.92 11.23
C ILE A 39 -18.23 -0.36 9.86
N VAL A 40 -18.67 -1.22 8.93
CA VAL A 40 -19.05 -0.81 7.58
C VAL A 40 -20.23 0.16 7.61
N VAL A 41 -21.32 -0.17 8.34
CA VAL A 41 -22.51 0.68 8.45
C VAL A 41 -22.19 1.99 9.15
N ALA A 42 -21.39 1.96 10.23
CA ALA A 42 -20.95 3.16 10.92
C ALA A 42 -20.16 4.09 9.98
N SER A 43 -19.20 3.54 9.22
CA SER A 43 -18.36 4.31 8.30
C SER A 43 -19.18 4.96 7.19
N VAL A 44 -20.03 4.20 6.53
CA VAL A 44 -20.90 4.73 5.46
C VAL A 44 -21.83 5.82 6.00
N SER A 45 -22.44 5.61 7.18
CA SER A 45 -23.32 6.59 7.80
C SER A 45 -22.60 7.89 8.13
N VAL A 46 -21.43 7.79 8.78
CA VAL A 46 -20.59 8.96 9.14
C VAL A 46 -20.17 9.73 7.89
N TYR A 47 -19.70 9.03 6.85
CA TYR A 47 -19.21 9.67 5.62
C TYR A 47 -20.33 10.36 4.84
N LEU A 48 -21.49 9.74 4.72
CA LEU A 48 -22.64 10.35 4.04
C LEU A 48 -23.14 11.61 4.78
N VAL A 49 -23.25 11.55 6.11
CA VAL A 49 -23.63 12.70 6.93
C VAL A 49 -22.59 13.82 6.83
N ALA A 50 -21.30 13.48 6.93
CA ALA A 50 -20.20 14.44 6.81
C ALA A 50 -20.18 15.10 5.42
N TYR A 51 -20.32 14.32 4.35
CA TYR A 51 -20.42 14.86 2.99
C TYR A 51 -21.64 15.77 2.82
N ARG A 52 -22.79 15.38 3.37
CA ARG A 52 -24.05 16.14 3.22
C ARG A 52 -24.05 17.47 3.94
N TYR A 53 -23.53 17.49 5.19
CA TYR A 53 -23.64 18.68 6.05
C TYR A 53 -22.31 19.39 6.24
N TYR A 54 -21.27 18.69 6.70
CA TYR A 54 -20.01 19.32 7.08
C TYR A 54 -19.27 19.86 5.85
N SER A 55 -19.12 19.06 4.80
CA SER A 55 -18.46 19.54 3.59
C SER A 55 -19.25 20.65 2.89
N LEU A 56 -20.60 20.61 2.97
CA LEU A 56 -21.44 21.66 2.43
C LEU A 56 -21.31 22.97 3.22
N TYR A 57 -21.21 22.88 4.55
CA TYR A 57 -20.92 24.03 5.40
C TYR A 57 -19.59 24.67 5.02
N ILE A 58 -18.54 23.88 4.89
CA ILE A 58 -17.22 24.35 4.46
C ILE A 58 -17.31 25.02 3.07
N ALA A 59 -17.96 24.36 2.11
CA ALA A 59 -18.10 24.87 0.76
C ALA A 59 -18.83 26.23 0.69
N GLN A 60 -19.92 26.38 1.45
CA GLN A 60 -20.78 27.55 1.35
C GLN A 60 -20.40 28.68 2.31
N LYS A 61 -19.97 28.35 3.54
CA LYS A 61 -19.72 29.34 4.59
C LYS A 61 -18.27 29.72 4.75
N VAL A 62 -17.35 28.76 4.60
CA VAL A 62 -15.92 28.98 4.78
C VAL A 62 -15.27 29.40 3.47
N MET A 63 -15.36 28.53 2.45
CA MET A 63 -14.68 28.76 1.17
C MET A 63 -15.48 29.65 0.22
N LYS A 64 -16.81 29.66 0.32
CA LYS A 64 -17.72 30.41 -0.55
C LYS A 64 -17.44 30.12 -2.02
N LEU A 65 -17.64 28.84 -2.43
CA LEU A 65 -17.46 28.42 -3.81
C LEU A 65 -18.32 29.23 -4.76
N ASP A 66 -17.74 29.67 -5.87
CA ASP A 66 -18.37 30.49 -6.89
C ASP A 66 -18.51 29.70 -8.21
N PRO A 67 -19.75 29.33 -8.62
CA PRO A 67 -19.96 28.61 -9.88
C PRO A 67 -19.65 29.41 -11.14
N THR A 68 -19.55 30.74 -11.01
CA THR A 68 -19.31 31.65 -12.15
C THR A 68 -17.83 31.91 -12.38
N ARG A 69 -16.98 31.57 -11.42
CA ARG A 69 -15.54 31.80 -11.49
C ARG A 69 -14.89 30.80 -12.45
N SER A 70 -14.20 31.32 -13.45
CA SER A 70 -13.40 30.53 -14.37
C SER A 70 -12.21 29.91 -13.65
N THR A 71 -11.98 28.60 -13.85
CA THR A 71 -10.87 27.86 -13.27
C THR A 71 -9.61 27.94 -14.13
N PRO A 72 -8.42 27.63 -13.58
CA PRO A 72 -7.18 27.57 -14.35
C PRO A 72 -7.27 26.65 -15.56
N ALA A 73 -7.99 25.54 -15.45
CA ALA A 73 -8.22 24.60 -16.55
C ALA A 73 -8.89 25.25 -17.76
N VAL A 74 -9.79 26.20 -17.51
CA VAL A 74 -10.52 26.91 -18.56
C VAL A 74 -9.71 28.11 -19.10
N ILE A 75 -9.07 28.87 -18.19
CA ILE A 75 -8.33 30.11 -18.56
C ILE A 75 -7.06 29.77 -19.35
N ASN A 76 -6.31 28.75 -18.87
CA ASN A 76 -5.00 28.38 -19.41
C ASN A 76 -5.06 27.11 -20.28
N ASN A 77 -6.22 26.81 -20.87
CA ASN A 77 -6.40 25.59 -21.66
C ASN A 77 -5.37 25.47 -22.79
N ASP A 78 -4.36 24.66 -22.60
CA ASP A 78 -3.28 24.37 -23.57
C ASP A 78 -3.50 23.04 -24.32
N GLY A 79 -4.53 22.29 -23.95
CA GLY A 79 -4.81 20.97 -24.50
C GLY A 79 -3.80 19.87 -24.08
N LEU A 80 -2.85 20.19 -23.21
CA LEU A 80 -1.79 19.28 -22.74
C LEU A 80 -1.89 19.05 -21.24
N ASN A 81 -1.66 20.10 -20.44
CA ASN A 81 -1.64 20.07 -18.98
C ASN A 81 -2.91 20.68 -18.38
N TYR A 82 -3.40 21.77 -18.98
CA TYR A 82 -4.63 22.46 -18.59
C TYR A 82 -5.75 22.05 -19.53
N VAL A 83 -6.58 21.10 -19.08
CA VAL A 83 -7.66 20.54 -19.91
C VAL A 83 -8.93 20.44 -19.08
N PRO A 84 -9.96 21.29 -19.34
CA PRO A 84 -11.25 21.17 -18.65
C PRO A 84 -11.82 19.76 -18.80
N THR A 85 -11.94 19.04 -17.70
CA THR A 85 -12.29 17.61 -17.67
C THR A 85 -13.65 17.41 -17.03
N ASN A 86 -14.40 16.41 -17.53
CA ASN A 86 -15.66 16.01 -16.92
C ASN A 86 -15.47 15.64 -15.44
N ARG A 87 -16.35 16.11 -14.55
CA ARG A 87 -16.23 15.95 -13.10
C ARG A 87 -16.12 14.50 -12.63
N TYR A 88 -16.75 13.55 -13.32
CA TYR A 88 -16.68 12.12 -12.96
C TYR A 88 -15.34 11.51 -13.38
N VAL A 89 -14.84 11.89 -14.54
CA VAL A 89 -13.49 11.49 -14.99
C VAL A 89 -12.44 12.08 -14.07
N LEU A 90 -12.58 13.35 -13.70
CA LEU A 90 -11.66 14.01 -12.77
C LEU A 90 -11.74 13.45 -11.35
N PHE A 91 -12.94 13.09 -10.87
CA PHE A 91 -13.09 12.38 -9.61
C PHE A 91 -12.33 11.04 -9.63
N GLY A 92 -12.51 10.26 -10.70
CA GLY A 92 -11.81 9.00 -10.88
C GLY A 92 -10.30 9.17 -10.94
N HIS A 93 -9.81 10.14 -11.70
CA HIS A 93 -8.38 10.46 -11.76
C HIS A 93 -7.83 10.85 -10.37
N HIS A 94 -8.49 11.77 -9.68
CA HIS A 94 -8.06 12.22 -8.35
C HIS A 94 -8.09 11.08 -7.33
N PHE A 95 -9.22 10.33 -7.26
CA PHE A 95 -9.36 9.18 -6.39
C PHE A 95 -8.31 8.09 -6.66
N ALA A 96 -8.05 7.78 -7.94
CA ALA A 96 -7.04 6.78 -8.27
C ALA A 96 -5.62 7.21 -7.89
N ALA A 97 -5.32 8.52 -8.02
CA ALA A 97 -4.03 9.07 -7.66
C ALA A 97 -3.78 9.05 -6.15
N ILE A 98 -4.80 9.40 -5.34
CA ILE A 98 -4.67 9.40 -3.87
C ILE A 98 -4.77 7.98 -3.29
N ALA A 99 -5.70 7.15 -3.75
CA ALA A 99 -5.92 5.79 -3.26
C ALA A 99 -4.90 4.79 -3.85
N GLY A 100 -3.62 4.99 -3.54
CA GLY A 100 -2.51 4.09 -3.89
C GLY A 100 -2.44 2.85 -2.99
N ALA A 101 -1.23 2.40 -2.69
CA ALA A 101 -0.99 1.27 -1.78
C ALA A 101 -1.16 1.65 -0.30
N GLY A 102 -1.00 2.95 0.05
CA GLY A 102 -1.05 3.44 1.43
C GLY A 102 -2.32 3.08 2.20
N PRO A 103 -3.53 3.36 1.68
CA PRO A 103 -4.78 3.03 2.35
C PRO A 103 -5.09 1.53 2.43
N LEU A 104 -4.31 0.69 1.77
CA LEU A 104 -4.41 -0.78 1.87
C LEU A 104 -3.41 -1.33 2.88
N VAL A 105 -2.14 -1.06 2.68
CA VAL A 105 -1.04 -1.63 3.48
C VAL A 105 -1.05 -1.08 4.92
N GLY A 106 -1.22 0.25 5.08
CA GLY A 106 -1.21 0.88 6.40
C GLY A 106 -2.22 0.28 7.38
N PRO A 107 -3.52 0.23 7.05
CA PRO A 107 -4.54 -0.36 7.92
C PRO A 107 -4.34 -1.86 8.18
N VAL A 108 -3.87 -2.62 7.19
CA VAL A 108 -3.52 -4.03 7.41
C VAL A 108 -2.42 -4.16 8.46
N LEU A 109 -1.35 -3.37 8.36
CA LEU A 109 -0.28 -3.37 9.36
C LEU A 109 -0.75 -2.87 10.74
N ALA A 110 -1.63 -1.87 10.75
CA ALA A 110 -2.16 -1.29 12.00
C ALA A 110 -3.07 -2.25 12.77
N ALA A 111 -3.66 -3.24 12.10
CA ALA A 111 -4.50 -4.26 12.73
C ALA A 111 -3.75 -5.05 13.83
N GLN A 112 -2.40 -5.05 13.85
CA GLN A 112 -1.64 -5.62 14.97
C GLN A 112 -2.00 -4.99 16.33
N MET A 113 -2.47 -3.74 16.35
CA MET A 113 -2.89 -3.04 17.58
C MET A 113 -4.38 -3.22 17.91
N GLY A 114 -5.10 -4.00 17.10
CA GLY A 114 -6.54 -4.21 17.20
C GLY A 114 -7.33 -3.33 16.21
N TYR A 115 -8.63 -3.68 16.06
CA TYR A 115 -9.46 -2.98 15.07
C TYR A 115 -9.94 -1.59 15.54
N LEU A 116 -10.12 -1.38 16.84
CA LEU A 116 -10.79 -0.20 17.36
C LEU A 116 -10.00 1.10 17.20
N PRO A 117 -8.71 1.19 17.58
CA PRO A 117 -7.95 2.43 17.47
C PRO A 117 -7.83 2.94 16.02
N GLY A 118 -7.56 2.01 15.09
CA GLY A 118 -7.50 2.32 13.66
C GLY A 118 -8.82 2.80 13.09
N THR A 119 -9.93 2.13 13.44
CA THR A 119 -11.28 2.53 13.01
C THR A 119 -11.63 3.94 13.47
N LEU A 120 -11.42 4.23 14.76
CA LEU A 120 -11.74 5.55 15.31
C LEU A 120 -10.93 6.66 14.65
N TRP A 121 -9.62 6.43 14.44
CA TRP A 121 -8.78 7.42 13.78
C TRP A 121 -9.13 7.62 12.31
N LEU A 122 -9.41 6.56 11.55
CA LEU A 122 -9.86 6.67 10.16
C LEU A 122 -11.13 7.51 10.05
N LEU A 123 -12.14 7.23 10.88
CA LEU A 123 -13.41 7.96 10.85
C LEU A 123 -13.28 9.43 11.25
N ALA A 124 -12.61 9.70 12.37
CA ALA A 124 -12.45 11.06 12.87
C ALA A 124 -11.46 11.87 12.00
N GLY A 125 -10.31 11.27 11.67
CA GLY A 125 -9.25 11.91 10.92
C GLY A 125 -9.70 12.35 9.53
N VAL A 126 -10.38 11.48 8.79
CA VAL A 126 -10.83 11.84 7.44
C VAL A 126 -11.88 12.93 7.44
N VAL A 127 -12.90 12.83 8.32
CA VAL A 127 -14.00 13.80 8.33
C VAL A 127 -13.53 15.18 8.77
N LEU A 128 -12.72 15.25 9.83
CA LEU A 128 -12.34 16.52 10.45
C LEU A 128 -11.08 17.15 9.81
N ALA A 129 -10.21 16.32 9.23
CA ALA A 129 -8.93 16.79 8.73
C ALA A 129 -8.66 16.38 7.28
N GLY A 130 -8.57 15.11 6.93
CA GLY A 130 -8.08 14.68 5.61
C GLY A 130 -8.93 15.17 4.44
N ALA A 131 -10.24 14.95 4.50
CA ALA A 131 -11.14 15.40 3.44
C ALA A 131 -11.26 16.94 3.40
N VAL A 132 -11.11 17.61 4.53
CA VAL A 132 -11.03 19.08 4.59
C VAL A 132 -9.74 19.55 3.94
N GLN A 133 -8.60 18.92 4.25
CA GLN A 133 -7.30 19.24 3.66
C GLN A 133 -7.35 19.13 2.13
N ASP A 134 -7.77 18.01 1.58
CA ASP A 134 -7.79 17.76 0.15
C ASP A 134 -8.69 18.76 -0.57
N PHE A 135 -9.86 19.02 -0.02
CA PHE A 135 -10.79 19.99 -0.56
C PHE A 135 -10.22 21.42 -0.50
N MET A 136 -9.64 21.84 0.63
CA MET A 136 -9.08 23.18 0.81
C MET A 136 -7.88 23.40 -0.09
N VAL A 137 -6.98 22.45 -0.18
CA VAL A 137 -5.78 22.58 -1.03
C VAL A 137 -6.18 22.68 -2.50
N LEU A 138 -7.12 21.83 -2.97
CA LEU A 138 -7.64 21.90 -4.32
C LEU A 138 -8.29 23.27 -4.62
N PHE A 139 -9.10 23.78 -3.70
CA PHE A 139 -9.74 25.07 -3.83
C PHE A 139 -8.73 26.22 -3.86
N ILE A 140 -7.78 26.25 -2.92
CA ILE A 140 -6.79 27.32 -2.84
C ILE A 140 -5.90 27.33 -4.08
N SER A 141 -5.43 26.15 -4.50
CA SER A 141 -4.63 26.01 -5.72
C SER A 141 -5.39 26.47 -6.96
N SER A 142 -6.67 26.10 -7.09
CA SER A 142 -7.52 26.56 -8.21
C SER A 142 -7.64 28.08 -8.25
N ARG A 143 -7.73 28.76 -7.10
CA ARG A 143 -7.77 30.22 -7.01
C ARG A 143 -6.42 30.91 -7.21
N ARG A 144 -5.33 30.12 -7.19
CA ARG A 144 -3.94 30.57 -7.42
C ARG A 144 -3.37 30.04 -8.72
N ASN A 145 -4.20 29.99 -9.73
CA ASN A 145 -3.81 29.59 -11.08
C ASN A 145 -3.21 28.17 -11.18
N GLY A 146 -3.63 27.26 -10.30
CA GLY A 146 -3.10 25.89 -10.25
C GLY A 146 -1.70 25.79 -9.64
N ALA A 147 -1.32 26.71 -8.76
CA ALA A 147 -0.02 26.72 -8.09
C ALA A 147 0.19 25.47 -7.23
N SER A 148 1.41 24.92 -7.25
CA SER A 148 1.80 23.79 -6.41
C SER A 148 1.85 24.18 -4.92
N LEU A 149 1.81 23.19 -4.03
CA LEU A 149 1.84 23.43 -2.60
C LEU A 149 3.05 24.28 -2.18
N GLY A 150 4.25 23.94 -2.66
CA GLY A 150 5.45 24.70 -2.34
C GLY A 150 5.46 26.13 -2.90
N GLU A 151 4.84 26.32 -4.06
CA GLU A 151 4.68 27.67 -4.64
C GLU A 151 3.66 28.51 -3.86
N MET A 152 2.57 27.91 -3.38
CA MET A 152 1.63 28.57 -2.48
C MET A 152 2.28 29.01 -1.17
N VAL A 153 3.13 28.17 -0.59
CA VAL A 153 3.94 28.53 0.59
C VAL A 153 4.87 29.71 0.28
N LYS A 154 5.51 29.71 -0.90
CA LYS A 154 6.37 30.84 -1.33
C LYS A 154 5.61 32.15 -1.46
N GLN A 155 4.37 32.09 -1.99
CA GLN A 155 3.52 33.27 -2.13
C GLN A 155 3.05 33.82 -0.79
N GLU A 156 2.78 32.96 0.21
CA GLU A 156 2.26 33.38 1.53
C GLU A 156 3.35 33.73 2.54
N MET A 157 4.42 32.94 2.58
CA MET A 157 5.44 33.03 3.63
C MET A 157 6.76 33.63 3.14
N GLY A 158 6.86 33.92 1.85
CA GLY A 158 8.04 34.50 1.24
C GLY A 158 9.02 33.48 0.64
N PRO A 159 10.15 33.97 0.07
CA PRO A 159 11.03 33.14 -0.77
C PRO A 159 11.79 32.05 0.01
N VAL A 160 12.22 32.32 1.24
CA VAL A 160 13.01 31.35 2.03
C VAL A 160 12.17 30.16 2.47
N PRO A 161 11.03 30.32 3.18
CA PRO A 161 10.14 29.20 3.49
C PRO A 161 9.62 28.50 2.25
N GLY A 162 9.33 29.23 1.17
CA GLY A 162 8.90 28.67 -0.10
C GLY A 162 9.94 27.75 -0.74
N SER A 163 11.21 28.14 -0.73
CA SER A 163 12.29 27.30 -1.27
C SER A 163 12.50 26.03 -0.43
N ILE A 164 12.41 26.13 0.88
CA ILE A 164 12.46 24.97 1.78
C ILE A 164 11.27 24.04 1.50
N ALA A 165 10.06 24.59 1.36
CA ALA A 165 8.87 23.79 1.06
C ALA A 165 8.95 23.10 -0.30
N LEU A 166 9.43 23.79 -1.36
CA LEU A 166 9.64 23.19 -2.68
C LEU A 166 10.64 22.05 -2.63
N PHE A 167 11.77 22.23 -1.95
CA PHE A 167 12.76 21.19 -1.78
C PHE A 167 12.22 20.01 -0.95
N GLY A 168 11.49 20.29 0.12
CA GLY A 168 10.81 19.27 0.94
C GLY A 168 9.79 18.47 0.13
N CYS A 169 8.93 19.13 -0.64
CA CYS A 169 7.98 18.47 -1.54
C CYS A 169 8.68 17.58 -2.58
N PHE A 170 9.79 18.06 -3.14
CA PHE A 170 10.58 17.28 -4.10
C PHE A 170 11.16 16.01 -3.47
N LEU A 171 11.75 16.11 -2.27
CA LEU A 171 12.27 14.95 -1.54
C LEU A 171 11.16 13.95 -1.18
N ILE A 172 10.02 14.44 -0.70
CA ILE A 172 8.87 13.61 -0.37
C ILE A 172 8.39 12.84 -1.61
N MET A 173 8.31 13.52 -2.77
CA MET A 173 7.91 12.86 -4.02
C MET A 173 8.88 11.75 -4.42
N ILE A 174 10.20 11.95 -4.31
CA ILE A 174 11.20 10.92 -4.61
C ILE A 174 11.00 9.70 -3.69
N ILE A 175 10.86 9.93 -2.38
CA ILE A 175 10.69 8.85 -1.40
C ILE A 175 9.40 8.07 -1.68
N ILE A 176 8.29 8.76 -1.92
CA ILE A 176 6.99 8.11 -2.20
C ILE A 176 7.06 7.31 -3.49
N LEU A 177 7.63 7.87 -4.57
CA LEU A 177 7.79 7.16 -5.83
C LEU A 177 8.62 5.89 -5.67
N ALA A 178 9.73 5.95 -4.92
CA ALA A 178 10.57 4.79 -4.67
C ALA A 178 9.82 3.70 -3.88
N VAL A 179 9.11 4.07 -2.81
CA VAL A 179 8.35 3.13 -1.97
C VAL A 179 7.17 2.52 -2.74
N LEU A 180 6.40 3.33 -3.46
CA LEU A 180 5.27 2.84 -4.24
C LEU A 180 5.73 1.95 -5.41
N ALA A 181 6.82 2.32 -6.08
CA ALA A 181 7.41 1.49 -7.12
C ALA A 181 7.85 0.13 -6.57
N LEU A 182 8.50 0.10 -5.40
CA LEU A 182 8.89 -1.15 -4.75
C LEU A 182 7.68 -2.05 -4.44
N ILE A 183 6.58 -1.49 -3.93
CA ILE A 183 5.36 -2.25 -3.65
C ILE A 183 4.79 -2.84 -4.95
N VAL A 184 4.74 -2.05 -6.03
CA VAL A 184 4.24 -2.52 -7.33
C VAL A 184 5.14 -3.60 -7.91
N VAL A 185 6.47 -3.43 -7.83
CA VAL A 185 7.45 -4.44 -8.28
C VAL A 185 7.21 -5.76 -7.53
N LYS A 186 7.09 -5.72 -6.20
CA LYS A 186 6.84 -6.92 -5.39
C LYS A 186 5.48 -7.58 -5.68
N ALA A 187 4.47 -6.79 -6.01
CA ALA A 187 3.15 -7.30 -6.37
C ALA A 187 3.09 -7.95 -7.76
N LEU A 188 3.95 -7.51 -8.70
CA LEU A 188 3.97 -8.00 -10.08
C LEU A 188 5.06 -9.04 -10.34
N ALA A 189 6.10 -9.09 -9.50
CA ALA A 189 7.19 -10.05 -9.64
C ALA A 189 6.62 -11.48 -9.62
N GLU A 190 7.07 -12.27 -10.60
CA GLU A 190 6.66 -13.67 -10.76
C GLU A 190 5.13 -13.89 -10.90
N SER A 191 4.38 -12.83 -11.24
CA SER A 191 2.92 -12.85 -11.40
C SER A 191 2.52 -12.57 -12.86
N PRO A 192 2.49 -13.57 -13.76
CA PRO A 192 2.09 -13.38 -15.14
C PRO A 192 0.65 -12.87 -15.29
N TRP A 193 -0.26 -13.29 -14.40
CA TRP A 193 -1.61 -12.75 -14.34
C TRP A 193 -1.63 -11.24 -14.06
N GLY A 194 -0.91 -10.80 -13.02
CA GLY A 194 -0.82 -9.38 -12.67
C GLY A 194 -0.20 -8.55 -13.78
N VAL A 195 0.89 -9.03 -14.35
CA VAL A 195 1.59 -8.37 -15.47
C VAL A 195 0.66 -8.20 -16.67
N PHE A 196 0.00 -9.28 -17.13
CA PHE A 196 -0.92 -9.19 -18.26
C PHE A 196 -2.06 -8.20 -18.01
N THR A 197 -2.70 -8.29 -16.84
CA THR A 197 -3.84 -7.42 -16.47
C THR A 197 -3.41 -5.95 -16.45
N VAL A 198 -2.30 -5.63 -15.79
CA VAL A 198 -1.80 -4.25 -15.69
C VAL A 198 -1.37 -3.71 -17.05
N CYS A 199 -0.63 -4.49 -17.85
CA CYS A 199 -0.22 -4.08 -19.20
C CYS A 199 -1.43 -3.84 -20.12
N SER A 200 -2.47 -4.63 -20.00
CA SER A 200 -3.72 -4.47 -20.80
C SER A 200 -4.45 -3.17 -20.49
N THR A 201 -4.29 -2.61 -19.28
CA THR A 201 -4.91 -1.32 -18.93
C THR A 201 -4.38 -0.15 -19.77
N VAL A 202 -3.15 -0.23 -20.29
CA VAL A 202 -2.55 0.85 -21.10
C VAL A 202 -3.26 1.00 -22.46
N PRO A 203 -3.38 -0.02 -23.32
CA PRO A 203 -4.11 0.11 -24.57
C PRO A 203 -5.60 0.41 -24.36
N ILE A 204 -6.23 -0.12 -23.29
CA ILE A 204 -7.62 0.22 -22.96
C ILE A 204 -7.75 1.71 -22.64
N ALA A 205 -6.84 2.26 -21.84
CA ALA A 205 -6.84 3.68 -21.48
C ALA A 205 -6.60 4.58 -22.70
N LEU A 206 -5.65 4.22 -23.57
CA LEU A 206 -5.43 4.93 -24.85
C LEU A 206 -6.70 4.96 -25.70
N PHE A 207 -7.34 3.82 -25.86
CA PHE A 207 -8.62 3.74 -26.58
C PHE A 207 -9.67 4.66 -25.94
N MET A 208 -9.83 4.63 -24.60
CA MET A 208 -10.79 5.48 -23.89
C MET A 208 -10.48 6.96 -24.05
N GLY A 209 -9.21 7.36 -23.98
CA GLY A 209 -8.77 8.75 -24.19
C GLY A 209 -9.10 9.26 -25.59
N ILE A 210 -8.77 8.48 -26.61
CA ILE A 210 -9.08 8.78 -28.02
C ILE A 210 -10.59 8.82 -28.23
N TYR A 211 -11.33 7.86 -27.68
CA TYR A 211 -12.78 7.79 -27.80
C TYR A 211 -13.48 9.01 -27.23
N MET A 212 -13.12 9.41 -26.00
CA MET A 212 -13.71 10.59 -25.34
C MET A 212 -13.38 11.90 -26.04
N ARG A 213 -12.21 12.00 -26.68
CA ARG A 213 -11.76 13.25 -27.30
C ARG A 213 -12.16 13.40 -28.75
N PHE A 214 -12.07 12.33 -29.55
CA PHE A 214 -12.21 12.42 -31.00
C PHE A 214 -13.42 11.65 -31.56
N LEU A 215 -13.72 10.47 -31.05
CA LEU A 215 -14.78 9.62 -31.62
C LEU A 215 -16.17 10.06 -31.14
N ARG A 216 -16.37 10.17 -29.83
CA ARG A 216 -17.65 10.59 -29.24
C ARG A 216 -17.46 11.50 -28.03
N PRO A 217 -17.13 12.79 -28.23
CA PRO A 217 -16.93 13.73 -27.13
C PRO A 217 -18.17 13.84 -26.23
N GLY A 218 -17.94 13.81 -24.90
CA GLY A 218 -19.00 13.92 -23.90
C GLY A 218 -19.76 12.62 -23.57
N ARG A 219 -19.54 11.52 -24.28
CA ARG A 219 -20.19 10.22 -24.02
C ARG A 219 -19.44 9.40 -22.97
N VAL A 220 -19.22 10.01 -21.80
CA VAL A 220 -18.44 9.39 -20.70
C VAL A 220 -19.05 8.07 -20.24
N GLY A 221 -20.38 7.96 -20.11
CA GLY A 221 -21.05 6.73 -19.68
C GLY A 221 -20.82 5.54 -20.63
N GLU A 222 -20.85 5.80 -21.93
CA GLU A 222 -20.64 4.78 -22.96
C GLU A 222 -19.21 4.21 -22.90
N VAL A 223 -18.21 5.07 -22.87
CA VAL A 223 -16.81 4.64 -22.77
C VAL A 223 -16.50 3.98 -21.44
N SER A 224 -17.19 4.35 -20.35
CA SER A 224 -17.06 3.70 -19.06
C SER A 224 -17.50 2.24 -19.10
N VAL A 225 -18.65 1.96 -19.70
CA VAL A 225 -19.15 0.58 -19.86
C VAL A 225 -18.17 -0.24 -20.71
N ILE A 226 -17.70 0.31 -21.84
CA ILE A 226 -16.70 -0.37 -22.68
C ILE A 226 -15.42 -0.62 -21.89
N GLY A 227 -14.91 0.36 -21.17
CA GLY A 227 -13.70 0.23 -20.34
C GLY A 227 -13.83 -0.84 -19.26
N ILE A 228 -14.97 -0.88 -18.57
CA ILE A 228 -15.24 -1.91 -17.54
C ILE A 228 -15.28 -3.31 -18.16
N VAL A 229 -15.97 -3.48 -19.28
CA VAL A 229 -16.04 -4.78 -19.97
C VAL A 229 -14.66 -5.24 -20.39
N LEU A 230 -13.86 -4.36 -21.00
CA LEU A 230 -12.49 -4.69 -21.40
C LEU A 230 -11.58 -4.98 -20.20
N LEU A 231 -11.75 -4.26 -19.10
CA LEU A 231 -11.00 -4.49 -17.85
C LEU A 231 -11.34 -5.87 -17.25
N VAL A 232 -12.62 -6.20 -17.13
CA VAL A 232 -13.07 -7.52 -16.64
C VAL A 232 -12.56 -8.63 -17.55
N ALA A 233 -12.63 -8.42 -18.86
CA ALA A 233 -12.08 -9.36 -19.84
C ALA A 233 -10.55 -9.53 -19.64
N SER A 234 -9.80 -8.44 -19.40
CA SER A 234 -8.36 -8.53 -19.17
C SER A 234 -8.01 -9.29 -17.90
N ILE A 235 -8.82 -9.18 -16.84
CA ILE A 235 -8.64 -9.96 -15.61
C ILE A 235 -8.90 -11.45 -15.86
N TYR A 236 -9.98 -11.78 -16.57
CA TYR A 236 -10.31 -13.16 -16.91
C TYR A 236 -9.24 -13.81 -17.81
N PHE A 237 -8.89 -13.15 -18.91
CA PHE A 237 -7.86 -13.66 -19.83
C PHE A 237 -6.47 -13.69 -19.18
N GLY A 238 -6.16 -12.76 -18.28
CA GLY A 238 -4.93 -12.80 -17.49
C GLY A 238 -4.78 -14.09 -16.69
N GLY A 239 -5.89 -14.58 -16.08
CA GLY A 239 -5.91 -15.87 -15.42
C GLY A 239 -5.69 -17.05 -16.37
N VAL A 240 -6.31 -17.02 -17.54
CA VAL A 240 -6.12 -18.06 -18.58
C VAL A 240 -4.67 -18.08 -19.07
N ILE A 241 -4.12 -16.90 -19.38
CA ILE A 241 -2.75 -16.75 -19.89
C ILE A 241 -1.70 -17.15 -18.84
N ALA A 242 -1.96 -16.89 -17.57
CA ALA A 242 -1.05 -17.30 -16.50
C ALA A 242 -0.84 -18.81 -16.39
N HIS A 243 -1.85 -19.60 -16.81
CA HIS A 243 -1.80 -21.07 -16.83
C HIS A 243 -1.37 -21.63 -18.19
N ASP A 244 -1.18 -20.80 -19.21
CA ASP A 244 -0.74 -21.24 -20.52
C ASP A 244 0.75 -21.64 -20.48
N PRO A 245 1.14 -22.82 -21.04
CA PRO A 245 2.51 -23.31 -20.99
C PRO A 245 3.54 -22.42 -21.69
N TYR A 246 3.12 -21.62 -22.65
CA TYR A 246 3.99 -20.71 -23.40
C TYR A 246 3.93 -19.28 -22.86
N TRP A 247 2.73 -18.71 -22.71
CA TRP A 247 2.55 -17.32 -22.32
C TRP A 247 2.79 -17.08 -20.83
N GLY A 248 2.48 -18.04 -19.97
CA GLY A 248 2.72 -17.92 -18.53
C GLY A 248 4.19 -17.63 -18.22
N PRO A 249 5.14 -18.51 -18.63
CA PRO A 249 6.56 -18.25 -18.45
C PRO A 249 7.06 -16.99 -19.17
N ALA A 250 6.53 -16.66 -20.36
CA ALA A 250 6.94 -15.49 -21.13
C ALA A 250 6.57 -14.15 -20.41
N LEU A 251 5.52 -14.14 -19.59
CA LEU A 251 5.06 -12.99 -18.83
C LEU A 251 5.51 -13.02 -17.36
N THR A 252 6.29 -14.01 -16.96
CA THR A 252 6.88 -14.10 -15.63
C THR A 252 8.18 -13.32 -15.59
N PHE A 253 8.13 -12.12 -15.04
CA PHE A 253 9.28 -11.22 -14.97
C PHE A 253 9.88 -11.14 -13.57
N LYS A 254 11.21 -10.99 -13.52
CA LYS A 254 11.96 -10.70 -12.28
C LYS A 254 11.79 -9.24 -11.85
N ASP A 255 12.03 -8.97 -10.57
CA ASP A 255 11.98 -7.64 -9.94
C ASP A 255 12.68 -6.57 -10.78
N THR A 256 13.89 -6.86 -11.27
CA THR A 256 14.70 -5.92 -12.05
C THR A 256 14.04 -5.54 -13.38
N THR A 257 13.50 -6.51 -14.10
CA THR A 257 12.80 -6.27 -15.39
C THR A 257 11.57 -5.39 -15.18
N ILE A 258 10.76 -5.70 -14.15
CA ILE A 258 9.58 -4.89 -13.80
C ILE A 258 9.98 -3.48 -13.42
N THR A 259 11.06 -3.32 -12.62
CA THR A 259 11.57 -2.00 -12.21
C THR A 259 11.91 -1.13 -13.41
N PHE A 260 12.70 -1.63 -14.37
CA PHE A 260 13.05 -0.86 -15.57
C PHE A 260 11.86 -0.60 -16.48
N THR A 261 10.93 -1.54 -16.58
CA THR A 261 9.68 -1.35 -17.34
C THR A 261 8.81 -0.26 -16.72
N LEU A 262 8.69 -0.22 -15.40
CA LEU A 262 7.96 0.83 -14.67
C LEU A 262 8.61 2.21 -14.85
N ILE A 263 9.93 2.30 -14.77
CA ILE A 263 10.67 3.56 -15.00
C ILE A 263 10.42 4.05 -16.44
N GLY A 264 10.56 3.17 -17.44
CA GLY A 264 10.28 3.49 -18.83
C GLY A 264 8.84 3.93 -19.06
N TYR A 265 7.88 3.22 -18.48
CA TYR A 265 6.46 3.59 -18.53
C TYR A 265 6.20 4.97 -17.89
N ALA A 266 6.76 5.22 -16.71
CA ALA A 266 6.61 6.50 -16.01
C ALA A 266 7.19 7.66 -16.83
N PHE A 267 8.37 7.46 -17.42
CA PHE A 267 9.00 8.46 -18.29
C PHE A 267 8.14 8.78 -19.52
N ILE A 268 7.67 7.75 -20.23
CA ILE A 268 6.81 7.94 -21.42
C ILE A 268 5.51 8.64 -21.02
N SER A 269 4.87 8.19 -19.94
CA SER A 269 3.61 8.76 -19.45
C SER A 269 3.75 10.23 -19.04
N ALA A 270 4.92 10.63 -18.52
CA ALA A 270 5.20 12.02 -18.16
C ALA A 270 5.39 12.94 -19.36
N LEU A 271 5.79 12.41 -20.52
CA LEU A 271 5.95 13.19 -21.77
C LEU A 271 4.65 13.36 -22.54
N LEU A 272 3.68 12.48 -22.34
CA LEU A 272 2.42 12.47 -23.07
C LEU A 272 1.40 13.42 -22.45
N PRO A 273 0.46 13.95 -23.25
CA PRO A 273 -0.65 14.75 -22.72
C PRO A 273 -1.45 13.97 -21.67
N VAL A 274 -1.83 14.64 -20.58
CA VAL A 274 -2.56 14.04 -19.45
C VAL A 274 -3.83 13.30 -19.88
N TRP A 275 -4.55 13.83 -20.87
CA TRP A 275 -5.79 13.25 -21.38
C TRP A 275 -5.59 11.96 -22.18
N LEU A 276 -4.39 11.65 -22.65
CA LEU A 276 -4.13 10.51 -23.54
C LEU A 276 -4.01 9.19 -22.75
N ILE A 277 -3.17 9.16 -21.72
CA ILE A 277 -2.92 7.94 -20.90
C ILE A 277 -3.30 8.18 -19.45
N LEU A 278 -2.79 9.24 -18.82
CA LEU A 278 -2.84 9.39 -17.37
C LEU A 278 -4.27 9.46 -16.85
N ALA A 279 -5.06 10.43 -17.29
CA ALA A 279 -6.43 10.60 -16.82
C ALA A 279 -7.36 9.42 -17.19
N PRO A 280 -7.36 8.86 -18.42
CA PRO A 280 -8.19 7.69 -18.73
C PRO A 280 -7.78 6.43 -17.99
N ARG A 281 -6.47 6.20 -17.76
CA ARG A 281 -5.99 5.03 -17.03
C ARG A 281 -6.38 5.09 -15.56
N ASP A 282 -6.22 6.24 -14.94
CA ASP A 282 -6.64 6.45 -13.55
C ASP A 282 -8.16 6.32 -13.41
N TYR A 283 -8.91 6.87 -14.36
CA TYR A 283 -10.36 6.70 -14.41
C TYR A 283 -10.76 5.22 -14.57
N LEU A 284 -10.09 4.46 -15.44
CA LEU A 284 -10.29 3.02 -15.58
C LEU A 284 -9.96 2.25 -14.30
N ALA A 285 -8.82 2.56 -13.67
CA ALA A 285 -8.40 1.93 -12.42
C ALA A 285 -9.39 2.17 -11.27
N THR A 286 -10.08 3.31 -11.28
CA THR A 286 -11.12 3.64 -10.30
C THR A 286 -12.26 2.64 -10.29
N PHE A 287 -12.68 2.12 -11.45
CA PHE A 287 -13.76 1.11 -11.52
C PHE A 287 -13.36 -0.18 -10.83
N LEU A 288 -12.12 -0.62 -11.00
CA LEU A 288 -11.62 -1.81 -10.31
C LEU A 288 -11.59 -1.58 -8.79
N LYS A 289 -11.02 -0.45 -8.35
CA LYS A 289 -10.94 -0.10 -6.93
C LYS A 289 -12.33 -0.03 -6.28
N ILE A 290 -13.24 0.73 -6.86
CA ILE A 290 -14.61 0.86 -6.36
C ILE A 290 -15.33 -0.49 -6.42
N GLY A 291 -15.19 -1.24 -7.51
CA GLY A 291 -15.80 -2.55 -7.68
C GLY A 291 -15.38 -3.54 -6.58
N VAL A 292 -14.08 -3.61 -6.28
CA VAL A 292 -13.55 -4.47 -5.21
C VAL A 292 -14.08 -4.04 -3.83
N ILE A 293 -14.07 -2.73 -3.55
CA ILE A 293 -14.53 -2.22 -2.24
C ILE A 293 -16.03 -2.45 -2.06
N VAL A 294 -16.82 -2.16 -3.08
CA VAL A 294 -18.27 -2.41 -3.05
C VAL A 294 -18.56 -3.91 -2.95
N GLY A 295 -17.83 -4.73 -3.71
CA GLY A 295 -17.95 -6.18 -3.63
C GLY A 295 -17.62 -6.73 -2.24
N LEU A 296 -16.56 -6.23 -1.61
CA LEU A 296 -16.18 -6.60 -0.25
C LEU A 296 -17.23 -6.12 0.77
N ALA A 297 -17.72 -4.88 0.65
CA ALA A 297 -18.76 -4.36 1.52
C ALA A 297 -20.07 -5.18 1.41
N LEU A 298 -20.48 -5.53 0.18
CA LEU A 298 -21.64 -6.40 -0.05
C LEU A 298 -21.41 -7.81 0.52
N GLY A 299 -20.22 -8.37 0.35
CA GLY A 299 -19.83 -9.64 0.96
C GLY A 299 -19.98 -9.61 2.49
N ILE A 300 -19.52 -8.54 3.13
CA ILE A 300 -19.67 -8.36 4.59
C ILE A 300 -21.17 -8.25 4.99
N VAL A 301 -21.97 -7.53 4.21
CA VAL A 301 -23.41 -7.42 4.47
C VAL A 301 -24.12 -8.77 4.35
N ILE A 302 -23.75 -9.58 3.36
CA ILE A 302 -24.39 -10.89 3.09
C ILE A 302 -23.92 -11.95 4.08
N LEU A 303 -22.60 -12.04 4.34
CA LEU A 303 -21.99 -13.09 5.15
C LEU A 303 -21.95 -12.76 6.63
N ASN A 304 -22.04 -11.48 6.96
CA ASN A 304 -22.01 -10.95 8.33
C ASN A 304 -20.89 -11.55 9.21
N PRO A 305 -19.62 -11.52 8.77
CA PRO A 305 -18.53 -12.17 9.48
C PRO A 305 -18.20 -11.45 10.79
N ASP A 306 -17.82 -12.23 11.80
CA ASP A 306 -17.31 -11.70 13.05
C ASP A 306 -15.85 -11.23 12.92
N LEU A 307 -15.52 -10.16 13.64
CA LEU A 307 -14.14 -9.73 13.81
C LEU A 307 -13.42 -10.71 14.74
N LYS A 308 -12.32 -11.29 14.28
CA LYS A 308 -11.48 -12.22 15.03
C LYS A 308 -10.38 -11.50 15.80
N MET A 309 -9.89 -10.39 15.24
CA MET A 309 -8.93 -9.52 15.91
C MET A 309 -9.62 -8.86 17.11
N PRO A 310 -8.98 -8.79 18.30
CA PRO A 310 -9.54 -8.08 19.44
C PRO A 310 -9.65 -6.58 19.19
N ALA A 311 -10.50 -5.89 19.95
CA ALA A 311 -10.67 -4.45 19.84
C ALA A 311 -9.34 -3.69 20.04
N VAL A 312 -8.56 -4.13 21.04
CA VAL A 312 -7.22 -3.62 21.35
C VAL A 312 -6.34 -4.82 21.71
N THR A 313 -5.17 -4.91 21.12
CA THR A 313 -4.18 -5.96 21.42
C THR A 313 -3.16 -5.48 22.47
N GLN A 314 -2.35 -6.39 22.98
CA GLN A 314 -1.22 -6.05 23.87
C GLN A 314 -0.15 -5.21 23.17
N TYR A 315 -0.06 -5.25 21.85
CA TYR A 315 0.99 -4.59 21.06
C TYR A 315 0.86 -3.06 20.95
N ILE A 316 -0.09 -2.46 21.66
CA ILE A 316 -0.22 -0.99 21.78
C ILE A 316 0.97 -0.33 22.48
N ASP A 317 1.75 -1.11 23.23
CA ASP A 317 2.97 -0.70 23.92
C ASP A 317 4.19 -0.54 23.00
N GLY A 318 4.11 -1.02 21.77
CA GLY A 318 5.18 -0.95 20.76
C GLY A 318 5.99 -2.22 20.59
N THR A 319 5.61 -3.31 21.24
CA THR A 319 6.31 -4.62 21.15
C THR A 319 5.85 -5.47 19.96
N GLY A 320 4.98 -4.93 19.09
CA GLY A 320 4.38 -5.66 17.98
C GLY A 320 5.39 -6.34 17.04
N PRO A 321 5.08 -7.54 16.53
CA PRO A 321 6.00 -8.31 15.71
C PRO A 321 6.11 -7.81 14.27
N LEU A 322 5.08 -7.14 13.72
CA LEU A 322 5.12 -6.60 12.36
C LEU A 322 6.01 -5.37 12.27
N TRP A 323 5.79 -4.46 13.19
CA TRP A 323 6.58 -3.24 13.32
C TRP A 323 6.59 -2.80 14.78
N LYS A 324 7.68 -2.16 15.18
CA LYS A 324 7.88 -1.67 16.55
C LYS A 324 7.49 -0.20 16.63
N GLY A 325 6.71 0.15 17.63
CA GLY A 325 6.25 1.51 17.88
C GLY A 325 4.95 1.52 18.67
N ALA A 326 4.87 2.38 19.67
CA ALA A 326 3.69 2.52 20.51
C ALA A 326 2.48 3.04 19.73
N LEU A 327 1.28 2.83 20.27
CA LEU A 327 0.02 3.29 19.66
C LEU A 327 0.12 4.75 19.21
N PHE A 328 0.56 5.64 20.09
CA PHE A 328 0.85 7.02 19.75
C PHE A 328 2.37 7.26 19.71
N PRO A 329 2.92 7.84 18.63
CA PRO A 329 2.22 8.32 17.41
C PRO A 329 2.13 7.31 16.26
N PHE A 330 2.70 6.12 16.40
CA PHE A 330 3.00 5.25 15.25
C PHE A 330 1.78 4.69 14.54
N LEU A 331 0.71 4.31 15.25
CA LEU A 331 -0.53 3.90 14.59
C LEU A 331 -1.06 5.00 13.67
N PHE A 332 -1.09 6.24 14.18
CA PHE A 332 -1.61 7.40 13.46
C PHE A 332 -0.81 7.70 12.20
N ILE A 333 0.52 7.50 12.25
CA ILE A 333 1.41 7.64 11.08
C ILE A 333 1.18 6.49 10.09
N THR A 334 1.08 5.26 10.57
CA THR A 334 0.95 4.05 9.74
C THR A 334 -0.31 4.07 8.89
N ILE A 335 -1.43 4.57 9.42
CA ILE A 335 -2.71 4.67 8.71
C ILE A 335 -3.01 6.10 8.22
N ALA A 336 -2.02 6.97 8.23
CA ALA A 336 -2.23 8.38 7.87
C ALA A 336 -2.85 8.53 6.47
N CYS A 337 -2.48 7.70 5.50
CA CYS A 337 -2.99 7.82 4.13
C CYS A 337 -4.53 7.84 4.10
N GLY A 338 -5.19 6.91 4.77
CA GLY A 338 -6.65 6.85 4.83
C GLY A 338 -7.32 7.85 5.79
N ALA A 339 -6.55 8.55 6.62
CA ALA A 339 -7.07 9.51 7.60
C ALA A 339 -6.70 10.97 7.26
N VAL A 340 -5.41 11.28 7.14
CA VAL A 340 -4.87 12.62 6.82
C VAL A 340 -3.55 12.44 6.09
N SER A 341 -3.51 12.59 4.78
CA SER A 341 -2.32 12.33 3.97
C SER A 341 -1.67 13.60 3.44
N GLY A 342 -0.39 13.79 3.74
CA GLY A 342 0.40 14.88 3.16
C GLY A 342 0.61 14.75 1.65
N PHE A 343 0.66 13.52 1.13
CA PHE A 343 0.78 13.27 -0.30
C PHE A 343 -0.43 13.78 -1.09
N HIS A 344 -1.63 13.70 -0.51
CA HIS A 344 -2.85 14.21 -1.16
C HIS A 344 -2.78 15.70 -1.44
N ALA A 345 -2.15 16.48 -0.58
CA ALA A 345 -1.94 17.91 -0.81
C ALA A 345 -1.11 18.19 -2.07
N LEU A 346 -0.15 17.30 -2.40
CA LEU A 346 0.62 17.39 -3.64
C LEU A 346 -0.23 17.09 -4.88
N ILE A 347 -1.12 16.09 -4.80
CA ILE A 347 -2.06 15.77 -5.89
C ILE A 347 -3.12 16.86 -6.03
N ALA A 348 -3.72 17.30 -4.93
CA ALA A 348 -4.75 18.34 -4.89
C ALA A 348 -4.26 19.72 -5.35
N SER A 349 -2.94 20.00 -5.28
CA SER A 349 -2.31 21.22 -5.81
C SER A 349 -1.51 21.00 -7.10
N GLY A 350 -1.33 19.76 -7.53
CA GLY A 350 -0.54 19.41 -8.72
C GLY A 350 -1.37 19.35 -10.00
N THR A 351 -1.92 18.18 -10.28
CA THR A 351 -2.64 17.89 -11.53
C THR A 351 -4.10 18.30 -11.47
N THR A 352 -4.79 18.00 -10.38
CA THR A 352 -6.25 18.13 -10.27
C THR A 352 -6.78 19.55 -10.53
N PRO A 353 -6.19 20.66 -10.02
CA PRO A 353 -6.69 22.00 -10.26
C PRO A 353 -6.56 22.45 -11.73
N LYS A 354 -5.63 21.82 -12.46
CA LYS A 354 -5.41 22.07 -13.90
C LYS A 354 -6.43 21.35 -14.80
N LEU A 355 -7.20 20.44 -14.24
CA LEU A 355 -8.25 19.69 -14.92
C LEU A 355 -9.66 20.07 -14.43
N LEU A 356 -9.78 20.85 -13.37
CA LEU A 356 -11.04 21.23 -12.75
C LEU A 356 -11.82 22.22 -13.64
N ALA A 357 -12.92 21.77 -14.24
CA ALA A 357 -13.73 22.59 -15.13
C ALA A 357 -14.59 23.63 -14.40
N ASN A 358 -15.07 23.32 -13.19
CA ASN A 358 -15.90 24.21 -12.39
C ASN A 358 -15.46 24.20 -10.92
N GLU A 359 -15.34 25.37 -10.30
CA GLU A 359 -14.90 25.49 -8.90
C GLU A 359 -15.79 24.71 -7.92
N THR A 360 -17.10 24.63 -8.19
CA THR A 360 -18.02 23.92 -7.31
C THR A 360 -17.81 22.40 -7.25
N ASP A 361 -17.17 21.83 -8.28
CA ASP A 361 -16.83 20.42 -8.32
C ASP A 361 -15.66 20.06 -7.37
N ALA A 362 -14.90 21.06 -6.89
CA ALA A 362 -13.81 20.84 -5.93
C ALA A 362 -14.29 20.13 -4.64
N ARG A 363 -15.54 20.38 -4.20
CA ARG A 363 -16.14 19.66 -3.07
C ARG A 363 -16.33 18.17 -3.37
N PHE A 364 -16.85 17.85 -4.54
CA PHE A 364 -17.10 16.45 -4.93
C PHE A 364 -15.77 15.71 -5.14
N ILE A 365 -14.82 16.36 -5.78
CA ILE A 365 -13.53 15.76 -6.11
C ILE A 365 -12.64 15.68 -4.88
N GLY A 366 -12.32 16.78 -4.20
CA GLY A 366 -11.42 16.78 -3.04
C GLY A 366 -12.01 16.08 -1.83
N TYR A 367 -13.13 16.58 -1.30
CA TYR A 367 -13.74 16.01 -0.10
C TYR A 367 -14.30 14.60 -0.36
N GLY A 368 -15.00 14.41 -1.50
CA GLY A 368 -15.65 13.15 -1.82
C GLY A 368 -14.67 12.01 -2.09
N ALA A 369 -13.60 12.25 -2.83
CA ALA A 369 -12.62 11.21 -3.13
C ALA A 369 -11.84 10.79 -1.88
N MET A 370 -11.52 11.72 -0.97
CA MET A 370 -10.84 11.39 0.28
C MET A 370 -11.73 10.54 1.21
N LEU A 371 -13.04 10.81 1.28
CA LEU A 371 -13.95 9.91 2.00
C LEU A 371 -13.99 8.51 1.39
N MET A 372 -13.96 8.41 0.07
CA MET A 372 -13.93 7.12 -0.61
C MET A 372 -12.61 6.38 -0.35
N GLU A 373 -11.48 7.09 -0.32
CA GLU A 373 -10.19 6.49 0.04
C GLU A 373 -10.16 5.99 1.48
N SER A 374 -10.70 6.79 2.42
CA SER A 374 -10.81 6.35 3.80
C SER A 374 -11.70 5.11 3.94
N PHE A 375 -12.72 4.98 3.10
CA PHE A 375 -13.52 3.76 3.05
C PHE A 375 -12.71 2.56 2.56
N VAL A 376 -11.78 2.75 1.61
CA VAL A 376 -10.78 1.70 1.24
C VAL A 376 -9.98 1.27 2.47
N ALA A 377 -9.48 2.23 3.23
CA ALA A 377 -8.68 1.97 4.44
C ALA A 377 -9.48 1.23 5.53
N VAL A 378 -10.72 1.61 5.74
CA VAL A 378 -11.64 0.90 6.66
C VAL A 378 -11.86 -0.54 6.19
N MET A 379 -12.11 -0.75 4.90
CA MET A 379 -12.33 -2.09 4.34
C MET A 379 -11.08 -2.97 4.45
N ALA A 380 -9.88 -2.40 4.27
CA ALA A 380 -8.63 -3.11 4.47
C ALA A 380 -8.41 -3.51 5.94
N LEU A 381 -8.71 -2.61 6.88
CA LEU A 381 -8.63 -2.90 8.32
C LEU A 381 -9.64 -3.99 8.72
N VAL A 382 -10.87 -3.92 8.21
CA VAL A 382 -11.91 -4.92 8.45
C VAL A 382 -11.49 -6.28 7.89
N ALA A 383 -10.99 -6.32 6.65
CA ALA A 383 -10.50 -7.56 6.04
C ALA A 383 -9.38 -8.22 6.86
N ALA A 384 -8.41 -7.43 7.32
CA ALA A 384 -7.35 -7.91 8.20
C ALA A 384 -7.88 -8.40 9.56
N SER A 385 -8.95 -7.77 10.07
CA SER A 385 -9.51 -8.08 11.39
C SER A 385 -10.47 -9.27 11.41
N ILE A 386 -10.95 -9.73 10.26
CA ILE A 386 -11.77 -10.94 10.09
C ILE A 386 -10.87 -12.20 10.13
N ILE A 387 -9.61 -12.07 9.73
CA ILE A 387 -8.65 -13.18 9.72
C ILE A 387 -8.31 -13.55 11.17
N GLU A 388 -8.13 -14.85 11.43
CA GLU A 388 -7.66 -15.34 12.73
C GLU A 388 -6.31 -14.68 13.08
N PRO A 389 -6.13 -14.15 14.31
CA PRO A 389 -4.93 -13.43 14.68
C PRO A 389 -3.63 -14.21 14.42
N GLY A 390 -3.60 -15.51 14.70
CA GLY A 390 -2.44 -16.36 14.42
C GLY A 390 -2.06 -16.37 12.94
N LEU A 391 -3.05 -16.53 12.06
CA LEU A 391 -2.84 -16.49 10.61
C LEU A 391 -2.45 -15.09 10.13
N TYR A 392 -3.10 -14.05 10.65
CA TYR A 392 -2.76 -12.66 10.34
C TYR A 392 -1.29 -12.36 10.65
N PHE A 393 -0.82 -12.73 11.85
CA PHE A 393 0.58 -12.51 12.24
C PHE A 393 1.55 -13.37 11.41
N ALA A 394 1.20 -14.63 11.13
CA ALA A 394 2.03 -15.51 10.30
C ALA A 394 2.22 -14.96 8.88
N MET A 395 1.18 -14.39 8.28
CA MET A 395 1.24 -13.84 6.91
C MET A 395 2.01 -12.52 6.82
N ASN A 396 1.97 -11.70 7.85
CA ASN A 396 2.46 -10.32 7.77
C ASN A 396 3.78 -10.09 8.52
N THR A 397 4.18 -10.98 9.43
CA THR A 397 5.41 -10.82 10.22
C THR A 397 6.60 -11.45 9.50
N PRO A 398 7.73 -10.75 9.38
CA PRO A 398 8.97 -11.38 8.93
C PRO A 398 9.34 -12.57 9.83
N PRO A 399 9.83 -13.70 9.28
CA PRO A 399 10.17 -14.90 10.06
C PRO A 399 11.06 -14.61 11.27
N ALA A 400 12.02 -13.69 11.12
CA ALA A 400 12.87 -13.25 12.22
C ALA A 400 12.11 -12.56 13.37
N GLY A 401 10.99 -11.90 13.08
CA GLY A 401 10.14 -11.23 14.08
C GLY A 401 9.31 -12.22 14.90
N LEU A 402 9.02 -13.40 14.35
CA LEU A 402 8.28 -14.47 15.03
C LEU A 402 9.21 -15.39 15.85
N GLY A 403 10.53 -15.21 15.79
CA GLY A 403 11.48 -16.13 16.42
C GLY A 403 11.51 -17.53 15.79
N ILE A 404 10.97 -17.65 14.57
CA ILE A 404 10.83 -18.93 13.87
C ILE A 404 12.14 -19.29 13.21
N THR A 405 12.62 -20.50 13.48
CA THR A 405 13.73 -21.12 12.73
C THR A 405 13.20 -21.77 11.45
N MET A 406 14.04 -21.99 10.45
CA MET A 406 13.62 -22.60 9.16
C MET A 406 12.87 -23.94 9.31
N PRO A 407 13.24 -24.86 10.23
CA PRO A 407 12.46 -26.06 10.47
C PRO A 407 11.02 -25.77 10.92
N ASN A 408 10.86 -24.82 11.86
CA ASN A 408 9.53 -24.45 12.36
C ASN A 408 8.68 -23.77 11.31
N LEU A 409 9.30 -23.05 10.37
CA LEU A 409 8.58 -22.43 9.25
C LEU A 409 7.98 -23.49 8.32
N HIS A 410 8.68 -24.59 8.11
CA HIS A 410 8.22 -25.72 7.31
C HIS A 410 7.00 -26.40 7.96
N GLU A 411 7.07 -26.68 9.26
CA GLU A 411 5.96 -27.25 10.04
C GLU A 411 4.74 -26.31 10.05
N MET A 412 4.94 -25.02 10.33
CA MET A 412 3.87 -24.03 10.36
C MET A 412 3.22 -23.82 8.99
N GLY A 413 3.99 -23.93 7.90
CA GLY A 413 3.44 -23.85 6.54
C GLY A 413 2.47 -25.01 6.28
N GLY A 414 2.82 -26.23 6.71
CA GLY A 414 1.96 -27.40 6.63
C GLY A 414 0.72 -27.31 7.54
N GLU A 415 0.88 -26.85 8.77
CA GLU A 415 -0.23 -26.65 9.72
C GLU A 415 -1.20 -25.56 9.23
N ASN A 416 -0.70 -24.43 8.74
CA ASN A 416 -1.54 -23.36 8.21
C ASN A 416 -2.29 -23.81 6.96
N ALA A 417 -1.66 -24.56 6.05
CA ALA A 417 -2.33 -25.15 4.90
C ALA A 417 -3.43 -26.13 5.31
N ALA A 418 -3.19 -26.96 6.32
CA ALA A 418 -4.17 -27.89 6.88
C ALA A 418 -5.34 -27.15 7.57
N LEU A 419 -5.05 -26.09 8.31
CA LEU A 419 -6.07 -25.23 8.94
C LEU A 419 -6.97 -24.55 7.91
N ILE A 420 -6.39 -24.00 6.84
CA ILE A 420 -7.14 -23.41 5.73
C ILE A 420 -8.00 -24.47 5.03
N ALA A 421 -7.44 -25.62 4.73
CA ALA A 421 -8.20 -26.73 4.11
C ALA A 421 -9.35 -27.19 5.00
N ALA A 422 -9.18 -27.23 6.32
CA ALA A 422 -10.22 -27.59 7.27
C ALA A 422 -11.35 -26.54 7.35
N GLN A 423 -11.01 -25.26 7.25
CA GLN A 423 -12.00 -24.16 7.26
C GLN A 423 -12.77 -24.05 5.95
N TYR A 424 -12.18 -24.46 4.82
CA TYR A 424 -12.75 -24.37 3.48
C TYR A 424 -12.75 -25.76 2.80
N PRO A 425 -13.67 -26.67 3.16
CA PRO A 425 -13.67 -28.06 2.67
C PRO A 425 -13.80 -28.20 1.14
N THR A 426 -14.27 -27.14 0.48
CA THR A 426 -14.39 -27.07 -0.99
C THR A 426 -13.15 -26.50 -1.68
N ALA A 427 -12.20 -25.95 -0.92
CA ALA A 427 -10.97 -25.41 -1.46
C ALA A 427 -9.88 -26.48 -1.51
N LYS A 428 -9.19 -26.59 -2.64
CA LYS A 428 -7.99 -27.40 -2.77
C LYS A 428 -6.80 -26.50 -2.47
N VAL A 429 -6.05 -26.83 -1.41
CA VAL A 429 -4.82 -26.13 -1.04
C VAL A 429 -3.65 -26.99 -1.50
N ASP A 430 -3.03 -26.63 -2.62
CA ASP A 430 -1.77 -27.23 -3.07
C ASP A 430 -0.62 -26.29 -2.65
N TYR A 431 0.34 -26.79 -1.89
CA TYR A 431 1.53 -26.05 -1.53
C TYR A 431 2.79 -26.87 -1.81
N ARG A 432 3.85 -26.19 -2.20
CA ARG A 432 5.18 -26.78 -2.39
C ARG A 432 6.18 -26.01 -1.55
N ILE A 433 6.88 -26.73 -0.69
CA ILE A 433 7.96 -26.20 0.12
C ILE A 433 9.26 -26.77 -0.44
N GLU A 434 10.17 -25.89 -0.83
CA GLU A 434 11.49 -26.25 -1.33
C GLU A 434 12.55 -25.74 -0.37
N ASP A 435 13.42 -26.64 0.10
CA ASP A 435 14.58 -26.26 0.88
C ASP A 435 15.60 -25.59 -0.03
N THR A 436 15.76 -24.28 0.12
CA THR A 436 16.73 -23.50 -0.64
C THR A 436 18.15 -23.70 -0.14
N TYR A 437 18.30 -23.90 1.18
CA TYR A 437 19.59 -24.11 1.85
C TYR A 437 19.49 -25.17 2.92
N SER A 438 20.46 -26.08 2.93
CA SER A 438 20.65 -27.05 4.01
C SER A 438 21.55 -26.46 5.10
N ASN A 439 21.31 -26.85 6.36
CA ASN A 439 22.21 -26.49 7.45
C ASN A 439 23.57 -27.18 7.25
N ILE A 440 24.67 -26.44 7.32
CA ILE A 440 26.03 -26.97 7.18
C ILE A 440 26.28 -28.09 8.20
N SER A 441 25.70 -28.00 9.40
CA SER A 441 25.82 -29.04 10.43
C SER A 441 25.35 -30.43 9.97
N ASN A 442 24.40 -30.50 9.03
CA ASN A 442 23.91 -31.76 8.46
C ASN A 442 24.96 -32.45 7.58
N ALA A 443 25.89 -31.67 7.00
CA ALA A 443 26.95 -32.17 6.15
C ALA A 443 28.26 -32.46 6.89
N ILE A 444 28.39 -32.03 8.15
CA ILE A 444 29.65 -32.17 8.91
C ILE A 444 29.97 -33.67 9.20
N GLY A 445 28.98 -34.50 9.49
CA GLY A 445 29.22 -35.93 9.74
C GLY A 445 30.37 -36.20 10.71
N GLU A 446 31.14 -37.28 10.45
CA GLU A 446 32.35 -37.63 11.19
C GLU A 446 33.60 -36.90 10.72
N ASP A 447 33.62 -36.35 9.49
CA ASP A 447 34.77 -35.64 8.94
C ASP A 447 34.81 -34.18 9.38
N ARG A 448 35.57 -33.95 10.44
CA ARG A 448 35.73 -32.60 11.01
C ARG A 448 37.00 -31.88 10.58
N ARG A 449 37.80 -32.46 9.69
CA ARG A 449 39.14 -31.91 9.32
C ARG A 449 39.10 -30.42 8.97
N ALA A 450 38.13 -29.97 8.18
CA ALA A 450 38.01 -28.56 7.78
C ALA A 450 37.68 -27.64 8.98
N ILE A 451 36.85 -28.09 9.90
CA ILE A 451 36.47 -27.35 11.11
C ILE A 451 37.62 -27.29 12.10
N ASP A 452 38.27 -28.45 12.36
CA ASP A 452 39.37 -28.54 13.32
C ASP A 452 40.59 -27.73 12.84
N LEU A 453 40.84 -27.72 11.53
CA LEU A 453 41.86 -26.86 10.91
C LEU A 453 41.56 -25.37 11.08
N MET A 454 40.31 -25.00 10.91
CA MET A 454 39.86 -23.62 11.09
C MET A 454 39.97 -23.19 12.55
N PHE A 455 39.60 -24.03 13.48
CA PHE A 455 39.73 -23.77 14.92
C PHE A 455 41.21 -23.66 15.33
N ALA A 456 42.06 -24.57 14.87
CA ALA A 456 43.49 -24.50 15.14
C ALA A 456 44.13 -23.22 14.58
N ALA A 457 43.69 -22.76 13.41
CA ALA A 457 44.16 -21.51 12.84
C ALA A 457 43.75 -20.30 13.71
N MET A 458 42.52 -20.25 14.19
CA MET A 458 42.04 -19.19 15.10
C MET A 458 42.80 -19.21 16.42
N GLU A 459 42.94 -20.35 17.04
CA GLU A 459 43.63 -20.50 18.31
C GLU A 459 45.11 -20.10 18.22
N SER A 460 45.79 -20.44 17.14
CA SER A 460 47.17 -20.02 16.89
C SER A 460 47.37 -18.52 16.80
N LEU A 461 46.29 -17.79 16.47
CA LEU A 461 46.23 -16.32 16.41
C LEU A 461 45.69 -15.70 17.69
N GLY A 462 45.43 -16.49 18.75
CA GLY A 462 44.86 -16.02 20.00
C GLY A 462 43.35 -15.69 19.90
N ILE A 463 42.67 -16.19 18.88
CA ILE A 463 41.22 -16.02 18.68
C ILE A 463 40.52 -17.27 19.20
N THR A 464 39.65 -17.11 20.20
CA THR A 464 38.85 -18.21 20.73
C THR A 464 37.73 -18.57 19.76
N PRO A 465 37.69 -19.79 19.19
CA PRO A 465 36.61 -20.22 18.32
C PRO A 465 35.28 -20.27 19.07
N LYS A 466 34.25 -19.65 18.52
CA LYS A 466 32.91 -19.69 19.06
C LYS A 466 31.91 -19.98 17.94
N PRO A 467 31.40 -21.21 17.83
CA PRO A 467 30.35 -21.53 16.88
C PRO A 467 29.09 -20.72 17.20
N THR A 468 28.56 -20.01 16.18
CA THR A 468 27.31 -19.26 16.31
C THR A 468 26.36 -19.63 15.20
N PRO A 469 25.05 -19.76 15.47
CA PRO A 469 24.09 -19.99 14.43
C PRO A 469 24.02 -18.75 13.52
N MET A 470 24.09 -18.98 12.21
CA MET A 470 24.00 -17.95 11.19
C MET A 470 22.62 -17.97 10.55
N ARG A 471 22.02 -16.79 10.34
CA ARG A 471 20.75 -16.64 9.65
C ARG A 471 21.00 -16.50 8.15
N GLY A 472 20.25 -17.26 7.36
CA GLY A 472 20.31 -17.23 5.91
C GLY A 472 21.26 -18.25 5.31
N GLY A 473 21.10 -18.50 4.01
CA GLY A 473 21.94 -19.39 3.25
C GLY A 473 23.27 -18.76 2.88
N THR A 474 24.29 -19.60 2.74
CA THR A 474 25.62 -19.21 2.28
C THR A 474 26.08 -20.14 1.17
N ASP A 475 27.06 -19.71 0.36
CA ASP A 475 27.69 -20.56 -0.64
C ASP A 475 28.30 -21.80 0.02
N GLY A 476 28.80 -21.65 1.27
CA GLY A 476 29.30 -22.75 2.07
C GLY A 476 28.22 -23.79 2.40
N ALA A 477 26.98 -23.36 2.68
CA ALA A 477 25.86 -24.28 2.89
C ALA A 477 25.50 -25.03 1.59
N ALA A 478 25.47 -24.33 0.45
CA ALA A 478 25.17 -24.92 -0.86
C ALA A 478 26.25 -25.93 -1.30
N LEU A 479 27.53 -25.63 -1.08
CA LEU A 479 28.65 -26.52 -1.39
C LEU A 479 28.68 -27.73 -0.47
N SER A 480 28.44 -27.52 0.82
CA SER A 480 28.40 -28.60 1.81
C SER A 480 27.29 -29.61 1.52
N ALA A 481 26.11 -29.14 1.09
CA ALA A 481 25.00 -30.00 0.67
C ALA A 481 25.33 -30.87 -0.56
N LYS A 482 26.32 -30.44 -1.38
CA LYS A 482 26.83 -31.18 -2.56
C LYS A 482 28.03 -32.07 -2.22
N GLY A 483 28.37 -32.26 -0.95
CA GLY A 483 29.45 -33.14 -0.50
C GLY A 483 30.81 -32.46 -0.36
N LEU A 484 30.93 -31.14 -0.61
CA LEU A 484 32.16 -30.39 -0.34
C LEU A 484 31.98 -29.59 0.95
N LEU A 485 32.42 -30.13 2.07
CA LEU A 485 32.28 -29.47 3.38
C LEU A 485 33.02 -28.12 3.39
N THR A 486 32.26 -27.05 3.41
CA THR A 486 32.73 -25.65 3.33
C THR A 486 32.23 -24.86 4.51
N PRO A 487 32.83 -24.98 5.71
CA PRO A 487 32.42 -24.22 6.88
C PRO A 487 32.74 -22.74 6.71
N ASN A 488 31.87 -21.89 7.24
CA ASN A 488 32.10 -20.45 7.25
C ASN A 488 32.86 -20.03 8.50
N PHE A 489 33.69 -19.00 8.39
CA PHE A 489 34.27 -18.32 9.54
C PHE A 489 33.95 -16.81 9.49
N PHE A 490 34.29 -16.10 10.54
CA PHE A 490 33.91 -14.70 10.72
C PHE A 490 34.54 -13.77 9.68
N THR A 491 33.81 -12.76 9.24
CA THR A 491 34.34 -11.59 8.55
C THR A 491 34.60 -10.44 9.52
N GLY A 492 33.91 -10.43 10.64
CA GLY A 492 33.92 -9.38 11.65
C GLY A 492 33.06 -8.19 11.29
N ALA A 493 32.24 -8.28 10.25
CA ALA A 493 31.29 -7.25 9.92
C ALA A 493 30.08 -7.26 10.87
N HIS A 494 29.43 -6.11 11.00
CA HIS A 494 28.26 -5.92 11.85
C HIS A 494 27.09 -5.37 11.03
N ASN A 495 25.88 -5.63 11.51
CA ASN A 495 24.63 -5.16 10.90
C ASN A 495 24.46 -5.59 9.44
N PHE A 496 24.77 -6.85 9.13
CA PHE A 496 24.65 -7.44 7.79
C PHE A 496 23.30 -7.12 7.12
N HIS A 497 23.36 -6.82 5.83
CA HIS A 497 22.19 -6.49 4.99
C HIS A 497 21.42 -5.24 5.43
N SER A 498 22.07 -4.34 6.16
CA SER A 498 21.47 -3.07 6.54
C SER A 498 22.27 -1.87 5.99
N LYS A 499 21.64 -0.70 5.92
CA LYS A 499 22.32 0.55 5.59
C LYS A 499 23.35 1.01 6.63
N PHE A 500 23.40 0.33 7.76
CA PHE A 500 24.35 0.55 8.84
C PHE A 500 25.40 -0.57 8.93
N GLU A 501 25.53 -1.36 7.87
CA GLU A 501 26.57 -2.39 7.78
C GLU A 501 27.94 -1.74 7.77
N PHE A 502 28.83 -2.25 8.59
CA PHE A 502 30.21 -1.79 8.66
C PHE A 502 31.16 -2.93 9.04
N LEU A 503 32.39 -2.81 8.62
CA LEU A 503 33.46 -3.76 8.90
C LEU A 503 34.61 -3.00 9.62
N PRO A 504 34.84 -3.26 10.93
CA PRO A 504 36.01 -2.73 11.61
C PRO A 504 37.30 -3.23 10.98
N LEU A 505 38.28 -2.35 10.78
CA LEU A 505 39.56 -2.73 10.15
C LEU A 505 40.29 -3.80 10.97
N SER A 506 40.26 -3.76 12.29
CA SER A 506 40.82 -4.78 13.15
C SER A 506 40.19 -6.16 12.97
N SER A 507 38.87 -6.21 12.77
CA SER A 507 38.14 -7.45 12.51
C SER A 507 38.44 -8.00 11.11
N PHE A 508 38.57 -7.12 10.11
CA PHE A 508 38.98 -7.49 8.77
C PHE A 508 40.41 -8.06 8.77
N GLU A 509 41.34 -7.43 9.48
CA GLU A 509 42.70 -7.91 9.63
C GLU A 509 42.76 -9.29 10.34
N ALA A 510 41.98 -9.48 11.38
CA ALA A 510 41.86 -10.78 12.06
C ALA A 510 41.31 -11.87 11.11
N SER A 511 40.27 -11.57 10.34
CA SER A 511 39.70 -12.48 9.34
C SER A 511 40.74 -12.85 8.26
N TYR A 512 41.44 -11.86 7.72
CA TYR A 512 42.51 -12.07 6.72
C TYR A 512 43.64 -12.96 7.26
N LYS A 513 44.13 -12.69 8.48
CA LYS A 513 45.15 -13.50 9.15
C LYS A 513 44.69 -14.93 9.39
N THR A 514 43.43 -15.13 9.76
CA THR A 514 42.84 -16.46 9.94
C THR A 514 42.82 -17.22 8.61
N ALA A 515 42.37 -16.60 7.54
CA ALA A 515 42.38 -17.24 6.21
C ALA A 515 43.79 -17.68 5.78
N LEU A 516 44.79 -16.80 5.93
CA LEU A 516 46.17 -17.11 5.65
C LEU A 516 46.72 -18.27 6.50
N GLN A 517 46.37 -18.28 7.80
CA GLN A 517 46.80 -19.31 8.71
C GLN A 517 46.16 -20.68 8.42
N ILE A 518 44.88 -20.70 7.98
CA ILE A 518 44.24 -21.93 7.49
C ILE A 518 45.04 -22.50 6.31
N CYS A 519 45.40 -21.66 5.33
CA CYS A 519 46.18 -22.11 4.18
C CYS A 519 47.56 -22.64 4.57
N LEU A 520 48.24 -21.99 5.54
CA LEU A 520 49.57 -22.41 6.01
C LEU A 520 49.50 -23.72 6.77
N LEU A 521 48.45 -23.96 7.59
CA LEU A 521 48.24 -25.20 8.30
C LEU A 521 47.82 -26.33 7.36
N ALA A 522 47.00 -26.05 6.36
CA ALA A 522 46.58 -27.03 5.35
C ALA A 522 47.72 -27.50 4.44
N ALA A 523 48.77 -26.69 4.27
CA ALA A 523 49.95 -27.01 3.45
C ALA A 523 50.99 -27.86 4.20
N ARG A 524 50.84 -28.08 5.48
CA ARG A 524 51.67 -28.93 6.33
C ARG A 524 51.14 -30.35 6.36
#